data_ce7eb97bcdd53e2cd7aa4265851a6384
#
_entry.id   ce7eb97bcdd53e2cd7aa4265851a6384
#
_cell.length_a   1.000
_cell.length_b   1.000
_cell.length_c   1.000
_cell.angle_alpha   90.00
_cell.angle_beta   90.00
_cell.angle_gamma   90.00
#
_symmetry.space_group_name_H-M   'P 1'
#
loop_
_entity.id
_entity.type
_entity.pdbx_description
1 polymer ?
#
loop_
_entity_poly.entity_id
_entity_poly.type
_entity_poly.pdbx_seq_one_letter_code
_entity_poly.pdbx_strand_id
1 'polypeptide(L)'
;MRGIIGRVGGKSKLRERIIGMMPKHTIYIEPFVGGGSVLFGRKEDPNIKEIVNDKDREVASVYSDTKAVGDKLEAWAPVSEAEFKRLLAQKSFSSPLERLRRNVKLSATSFRGNRRSYMGQAAVQEQINRGGP
;
A
#
# COMPACT_ATOMS: atom_id res chain seq x y z
N MET A 1 -7.61 -3.22 -9.63
CA MET A 1 -6.34 -3.46 -8.88
C MET A 1 -6.60 -3.36 -7.39
N ARG A 2 -5.88 -4.10 -6.57
CA ARG A 2 -5.91 -3.92 -5.10
C ARG A 2 -5.03 -2.74 -4.71
N GLY A 3 -5.29 -2.14 -3.53
CA GLY A 3 -4.44 -1.06 -3.01
C GLY A 3 -2.99 -1.52 -2.79
N ILE A 4 -2.05 -0.59 -2.79
CA ILE A 4 -0.60 -0.86 -2.66
C ILE A 4 -0.27 -1.42 -1.27
N ILE A 5 -0.94 -0.92 -0.24
CA ILE A 5 -0.74 -1.34 1.15
C ILE A 5 -2.08 -1.66 1.82
N GLY A 6 -2.10 -2.70 2.66
CA GLY A 6 -3.25 -2.99 3.53
C GLY A 6 -3.36 -1.97 4.66
N ARG A 7 -4.59 -1.57 5.00
CA ARG A 7 -4.87 -0.73 6.19
C ARG A 7 -6.17 -1.14 6.85
N VAL A 8 -6.20 -1.01 8.17
CA VAL A 8 -7.43 -1.15 8.95
C VAL A 8 -8.40 -0.02 8.57
N GLY A 9 -9.66 -0.36 8.31
CA GLY A 9 -10.68 0.61 7.90
C GLY A 9 -10.62 1.01 6.42
N GLY A 10 -9.92 0.25 5.58
CA GLY A 10 -9.87 0.51 4.14
C GLY A 10 -11.25 0.43 3.46
N LYS A 11 -11.43 1.21 2.39
CA LYS A 11 -12.70 1.38 1.66
C LYS A 11 -12.99 0.26 0.63
N SER A 12 -12.27 -0.87 0.70
CA SER A 12 -12.37 -1.94 -0.32
C SER A 12 -13.78 -2.52 -0.48
N LYS A 13 -14.56 -2.59 0.58
CA LYS A 13 -15.95 -3.08 0.54
C LYS A 13 -16.94 -2.07 -0.05
N LEU A 14 -16.61 -0.79 0.03
CA LEU A 14 -17.47 0.31 -0.46
C LEU A 14 -16.99 0.86 -1.81
N ARG A 15 -15.88 0.40 -2.29
CA ARG A 15 -15.17 0.90 -3.47
C ARG A 15 -16.09 1.05 -4.69
N GLU A 16 -16.78 -0.01 -5.06
CA GLU A 16 -17.65 -0.03 -6.25
C GLU A 16 -18.80 0.98 -6.11
N ARG A 17 -19.40 1.07 -4.92
CA ARG A 17 -20.47 2.03 -4.65
C ARG A 17 -19.96 3.46 -4.73
N ILE A 18 -18.80 3.75 -4.14
CA ILE A 18 -18.19 5.09 -4.18
C ILE A 18 -17.90 5.49 -5.63
N ILE A 19 -17.28 4.60 -6.40
CA ILE A 19 -16.94 4.86 -7.80
C ILE A 19 -18.20 5.07 -8.65
N GLY A 20 -19.23 4.27 -8.44
CA GLY A 20 -20.50 4.40 -9.16
C GLY A 20 -21.26 5.71 -8.90
N MET A 21 -20.97 6.39 -7.79
CA MET A 21 -21.58 7.68 -7.43
C MET A 21 -20.77 8.89 -7.94
N MET A 22 -19.58 8.67 -8.50
CA MET A 22 -18.74 9.78 -8.98
C MET A 22 -19.31 10.39 -10.25
N PRO A 23 -19.48 11.73 -10.31
CA PRO A 23 -19.81 12.42 -11.54
C PRO A 23 -18.62 12.41 -12.51
N LYS A 24 -18.85 12.78 -13.76
CA LYS A 24 -17.76 13.07 -14.70
C LYS A 24 -16.84 14.15 -14.13
N HIS A 25 -15.54 13.96 -14.21
CA HIS A 25 -14.55 14.86 -13.64
C HIS A 25 -13.24 14.81 -14.42
N THR A 26 -12.44 15.85 -14.32
CA THR A 26 -11.09 15.97 -14.87
C THR A 26 -10.01 15.98 -13.80
N ILE A 27 -10.43 16.16 -12.55
CA ILE A 27 -9.54 16.11 -11.37
C ILE A 27 -10.15 15.17 -10.35
N TYR A 28 -9.37 14.23 -9.89
CA TYR A 28 -9.69 13.33 -8.77
C TYR A 28 -8.80 13.65 -7.57
N ILE A 29 -9.42 13.87 -6.42
CA ILE A 29 -8.69 14.18 -5.18
C ILE A 29 -9.10 13.19 -4.10
N GLU A 30 -8.14 12.50 -3.51
CA GLU A 30 -8.35 11.61 -2.36
C GLU A 30 -7.47 12.04 -1.18
N PRO A 31 -7.99 12.89 -0.26
CA PRO A 31 -7.22 13.44 0.87
C PRO A 31 -6.80 12.40 1.91
N PHE A 32 -7.49 11.27 1.98
CA PHE A 32 -7.29 10.18 2.92
C PHE A 32 -7.16 8.87 2.14
N VAL A 33 -6.12 8.77 1.31
CA VAL A 33 -5.98 7.67 0.34
C VAL A 33 -5.78 6.31 1.00
N GLY A 34 -5.12 6.24 2.15
CA GLY A 34 -4.86 4.98 2.84
C GLY A 34 -4.21 3.94 1.92
N GLY A 35 -4.83 2.77 1.77
CA GLY A 35 -4.36 1.71 0.88
C GLY A 35 -4.67 1.93 -0.60
N GLY A 36 -5.38 3.01 -0.97
CA GLY A 36 -5.69 3.34 -2.36
C GLY A 36 -6.76 2.47 -3.01
N SER A 37 -7.64 1.85 -2.23
CA SER A 37 -8.64 0.92 -2.79
C SER A 37 -9.61 1.60 -3.74
N VAL A 38 -9.96 2.86 -3.54
CA VAL A 38 -10.81 3.63 -4.45
C VAL A 38 -9.99 4.09 -5.65
N LEU A 39 -8.82 4.69 -5.42
CA LEU A 39 -7.89 5.12 -6.47
C LEU A 39 -7.66 4.01 -7.52
N PHE A 40 -7.22 2.84 -7.07
CA PHE A 40 -6.90 1.71 -7.96
C PHE A 40 -8.12 0.91 -8.41
N GLY A 41 -9.30 1.15 -7.83
CA GLY A 41 -10.57 0.57 -8.30
C GLY A 41 -11.19 1.33 -9.46
N ARG A 42 -10.78 2.58 -9.68
CA ARG A 42 -11.25 3.40 -10.79
C ARG A 42 -10.64 2.92 -12.11
N LYS A 43 -11.36 3.14 -13.21
CA LYS A 43 -10.80 2.95 -14.54
C LYS A 43 -9.72 4.01 -14.77
N GLU A 44 -8.57 3.59 -15.28
CA GLU A 44 -7.50 4.51 -15.67
C GLU A 44 -7.97 5.43 -16.80
N ASP A 45 -7.74 6.73 -16.64
CA ASP A 45 -7.99 7.74 -17.66
C ASP A 45 -6.85 8.77 -17.62
N PRO A 46 -6.03 8.86 -18.69
CA PRO A 46 -4.88 9.77 -18.73
C PRO A 46 -5.29 11.25 -18.74
N ASN A 47 -6.55 11.56 -19.00
CA ASN A 47 -7.07 12.93 -18.97
C ASN A 47 -7.49 13.39 -17.57
N ILE A 48 -7.48 12.49 -16.58
CA ILE A 48 -7.81 12.83 -15.20
C ILE A 48 -6.52 13.08 -14.43
N LYS A 49 -6.39 14.29 -13.87
CA LYS A 49 -5.32 14.61 -12.92
C LYS A 49 -5.66 13.99 -11.57
N GLU A 50 -4.81 13.13 -11.06
CA GLU A 50 -4.97 12.48 -9.76
C GLU A 50 -4.11 13.16 -8.70
N ILE A 51 -4.71 13.50 -7.58
CA ILE A 51 -4.06 14.09 -6.41
C ILE A 51 -4.42 13.26 -5.20
N VAL A 52 -3.43 12.64 -4.57
CA VAL A 52 -3.64 11.83 -3.39
C VAL A 52 -2.85 12.37 -2.20
N ASN A 53 -3.42 12.23 -1.02
CA ASN A 53 -2.80 12.63 0.24
C ASN A 53 -3.17 11.64 1.35
N ASP A 54 -2.34 11.59 2.38
CA ASP A 54 -2.67 10.94 3.65
C ASP A 54 -1.97 11.69 4.79
N LYS A 55 -2.60 11.73 5.96
CA LYS A 55 -2.02 12.31 7.17
C LYS A 55 -0.79 11.51 7.63
N ASP A 56 -0.82 10.21 7.42
CA ASP A 56 0.29 9.31 7.72
C ASP A 56 1.39 9.48 6.66
N ARG A 57 2.51 10.09 7.05
CA ARG A 57 3.66 10.35 6.17
C ARG A 57 4.24 9.08 5.57
N GLU A 58 4.19 7.96 6.27
CA GLU A 58 4.65 6.67 5.73
C GLU A 58 3.74 6.21 4.58
N VAL A 59 2.43 6.40 4.71
CA VAL A 59 1.47 6.12 3.63
C VAL A 59 1.72 7.04 2.44
N ALA A 60 1.82 8.34 2.67
CA ALA A 60 2.10 9.31 1.60
C ALA A 60 3.41 9.00 0.86
N SER A 61 4.46 8.59 1.60
CA SER A 61 5.74 8.20 1.00
C SER A 61 5.64 6.97 0.10
N VAL A 62 4.78 6.00 0.41
CA VAL A 62 4.58 4.83 -0.45
C VAL A 62 4.12 5.24 -1.85
N TYR A 63 3.22 6.20 -1.97
CA TYR A 63 2.74 6.67 -3.28
C TYR A 63 3.82 7.42 -4.06
N SER A 64 4.55 8.34 -3.40
CA SER A 64 5.64 9.06 -4.05
C SER A 64 6.79 8.13 -4.46
N ASP A 65 7.17 7.19 -3.60
CA ASP A 65 8.22 6.22 -3.88
C ASP A 65 7.81 5.24 -4.98
N THR A 66 6.54 4.79 -4.99
CA THR A 66 6.01 3.93 -6.06
C THR A 66 6.07 4.64 -7.40
N LYS A 67 5.72 5.91 -7.45
CA LYS A 67 5.81 6.71 -8.68
C LYS A 67 7.26 6.87 -9.17
N ALA A 68 8.20 7.03 -8.24
CA ALA A 68 9.60 7.29 -8.56
C ALA A 68 10.40 6.02 -8.91
N VAL A 69 10.16 4.92 -8.19
CA VAL A 69 11.01 3.72 -8.22
C VAL A 69 10.22 2.39 -8.13
N GLY A 70 8.91 2.41 -8.30
CA GLY A 70 8.06 1.22 -8.15
C GLY A 70 8.38 0.11 -9.14
N ASP A 71 8.85 0.45 -10.33
CA ASP A 71 9.33 -0.47 -11.37
C ASP A 71 10.56 -1.28 -10.94
N LYS A 72 11.31 -0.80 -9.94
CA LYS A 72 12.48 -1.47 -9.36
C LYS A 72 12.16 -2.31 -8.13
N LEU A 73 10.89 -2.36 -7.72
CA LEU A 73 10.45 -3.17 -6.59
C LEU A 73 10.43 -4.65 -7.01
N GLU A 74 11.29 -5.43 -6.39
CA GLU A 74 11.41 -6.88 -6.66
C GLU A 74 10.21 -7.64 -6.10
N ALA A 75 9.98 -8.87 -6.61
CA ALA A 75 9.11 -9.84 -5.97
C ALA A 75 9.52 -10.01 -4.50
N TRP A 76 8.57 -9.93 -3.59
CA TRP A 76 8.89 -9.97 -2.18
C TRP A 76 9.18 -11.40 -1.71
N ALA A 77 10.18 -11.51 -0.83
CA ALA A 77 10.56 -12.75 -0.17
C ALA A 77 9.86 -12.87 1.20
N PRO A 78 9.78 -14.10 1.77
CA PRO A 78 9.28 -14.30 3.12
C PRO A 78 9.97 -13.40 4.13
N VAL A 79 9.18 -12.80 5.02
CA VAL A 79 9.68 -11.95 6.11
C VAL A 79 9.52 -12.72 7.41
N SER A 80 10.62 -12.96 8.11
CA SER A 80 10.60 -13.55 9.45
C SER A 80 10.14 -12.54 10.51
N GLU A 81 9.75 -13.03 11.69
CA GLU A 81 9.39 -12.15 12.78
C GLU A 81 10.56 -11.25 13.22
N ALA A 82 11.78 -11.78 13.20
CA ALA A 82 12.98 -11.00 13.51
C ALA A 82 13.22 -9.88 12.49
N GLU A 83 13.08 -10.18 11.20
CA GLU A 83 13.15 -9.17 10.14
C GLU A 83 12.02 -8.14 10.27
N PHE A 84 10.79 -8.56 10.57
CA PHE A 84 9.67 -7.66 10.80
C PHE A 84 9.98 -6.66 11.92
N LYS A 85 10.48 -7.14 13.07
CA LYS A 85 10.87 -6.28 14.20
C LYS A 85 11.97 -5.30 13.81
N ARG A 86 12.97 -5.75 13.03
CA ARG A 86 14.04 -4.90 12.51
C ARG A 86 13.50 -3.81 11.59
N LEU A 87 12.63 -4.17 10.64
CA LEU A 87 12.00 -3.23 9.73
C LEU A 87 11.12 -2.22 10.46
N LEU A 88 10.39 -2.67 11.48
CA LEU A 88 9.53 -1.79 12.30
C LEU A 88 10.36 -0.73 13.04
N ALA A 89 11.53 -1.10 13.55
CA ALA A 89 12.45 -0.20 14.24
C ALA A 89 13.20 0.76 13.30
N GLN A 90 13.29 0.45 12.02
CA GLN A 90 14.03 1.26 11.04
C GLN A 90 13.37 2.63 10.81
N LYS A 91 14.10 3.72 11.04
CA LYS A 91 13.60 5.10 10.91
C LYS A 91 14.32 5.93 9.85
N SER A 92 15.47 5.46 9.37
CA SER A 92 16.27 6.11 8.32
C SER A 92 16.45 5.19 7.12
N PHE A 93 16.57 5.77 5.94
CA PHE A 93 16.64 5.04 4.67
C PHE A 93 17.69 5.68 3.76
N SER A 94 18.47 4.85 3.07
CA SER A 94 19.48 5.29 2.12
C SER A 94 18.88 5.72 0.77
N SER A 95 17.67 5.24 0.47
CA SER A 95 17.02 5.52 -0.81
C SER A 95 15.48 5.41 -0.72
N PRO A 96 14.75 6.02 -1.66
CA PRO A 96 13.32 5.81 -1.81
C PRO A 96 12.94 4.33 -2.00
N LEU A 97 13.77 3.56 -2.71
CA LEU A 97 13.52 2.14 -2.94
C LEU A 97 13.60 1.31 -1.64
N GLU A 98 14.58 1.61 -0.78
CA GLU A 98 14.69 0.96 0.53
C GLU A 98 13.48 1.28 1.41
N ARG A 99 13.05 2.53 1.44
CA ARG A 99 11.85 2.95 2.17
C ARG A 99 10.59 2.27 1.64
N LEU A 100 10.43 2.19 0.32
CA LEU A 100 9.30 1.51 -0.31
C LEU A 100 9.27 0.02 0.04
N ARG A 101 10.40 -0.67 -0.09
CA ARG A 101 10.53 -2.09 0.29
C ARG A 101 10.11 -2.33 1.74
N ARG A 102 10.62 -1.51 2.65
CA ARG A 102 10.27 -1.59 4.09
C ARG A 102 8.76 -1.43 4.30
N ASN A 103 8.16 -0.41 3.72
CA ASN A 103 6.74 -0.12 3.91
C ASN A 103 5.83 -1.19 3.32
N VAL A 104 6.16 -1.71 2.15
CA VAL A 104 5.42 -2.82 1.51
C VAL A 104 5.54 -4.09 2.33
N LYS A 105 6.75 -4.47 2.76
CA LYS A 105 6.99 -5.66 3.59
C LYS A 105 6.22 -5.59 4.92
N LEU A 106 6.29 -4.47 5.64
CA LEU A 106 5.55 -4.29 6.89
C LEU A 106 4.04 -4.39 6.69
N SER A 107 3.52 -3.77 5.64
CA SER A 107 2.08 -3.84 5.36
C SER A 107 1.63 -5.25 5.02
N ALA A 108 2.38 -5.96 4.19
CA ALA A 108 2.04 -7.29 3.73
C ALA A 108 2.12 -8.36 4.83
N THR A 109 3.02 -8.20 5.80
CA THR A 109 3.30 -9.21 6.83
C THR A 109 2.75 -8.87 8.20
N SER A 110 2.04 -7.76 8.34
CA SER A 110 1.37 -7.37 9.58
C SER A 110 -0.08 -7.84 9.63
N PHE A 111 -0.56 -8.10 10.84
CA PHE A 111 -1.94 -8.48 11.08
C PHE A 111 -2.90 -7.40 10.54
N ARG A 112 -3.75 -7.78 9.57
CA ARG A 112 -4.69 -6.88 8.89
C ARG A 112 -4.05 -5.59 8.34
N GLY A 113 -2.76 -5.62 7.98
CA GLY A 113 -2.06 -4.46 7.46
C GLY A 113 -1.82 -3.33 8.47
N ASN A 114 -1.88 -3.61 9.78
CA ASN A 114 -1.74 -2.58 10.82
C ASN A 114 -0.30 -2.05 10.99
N ARG A 115 0.69 -2.72 10.40
CA ARG A 115 2.12 -2.39 10.47
C ARG A 115 2.71 -2.31 11.89
N ARG A 116 2.10 -3.00 12.85
CA ARG A 116 2.51 -3.02 14.26
C ARG A 116 2.75 -4.42 14.80
N SER A 117 1.94 -5.38 14.37
CA SER A 117 2.02 -6.76 14.82
C SER A 117 2.22 -7.71 13.66
N TYR A 118 3.17 -8.62 13.80
CA TYR A 118 3.48 -9.66 12.82
C TYR A 118 2.33 -10.68 12.74
N MET A 119 1.94 -11.07 11.53
CA MET A 119 0.81 -11.99 11.34
C MET A 119 1.16 -13.48 11.58
N GLY A 120 2.42 -13.79 11.80
CA GLY A 120 2.92 -15.15 11.99
C GLY A 120 3.46 -15.80 10.70
N GLN A 121 4.43 -16.69 10.86
CA GLN A 121 5.16 -17.32 9.74
C GLN A 121 4.24 -18.11 8.80
N ALA A 122 3.29 -18.87 9.35
CA ALA A 122 2.36 -19.67 8.55
C ALA A 122 1.46 -18.79 7.67
N ALA A 123 0.95 -17.68 8.21
CA ALA A 123 0.10 -16.76 7.46
C ALA A 123 0.89 -16.02 6.37
N VAL A 124 2.15 -15.67 6.62
CA VAL A 124 3.05 -15.08 5.63
C VAL A 124 3.29 -16.07 4.49
N GLN A 125 3.57 -17.32 4.81
CA GLN A 125 3.80 -18.36 3.80
C GLN A 125 2.55 -18.63 2.95
N GLU A 126 1.38 -18.67 3.58
CA GLU A 126 0.12 -18.82 2.85
C GLU A 126 -0.13 -17.66 1.88
N GLN A 127 0.19 -16.43 2.29
CA GLN A 127 0.04 -15.25 1.44
C GLN A 127 0.97 -15.30 0.23
N ILE A 128 2.22 -15.76 0.41
CA ILE A 128 3.16 -15.98 -0.69
C ILE A 128 2.62 -17.02 -1.67
N ASN A 129 2.12 -18.15 -1.17
CA ASN A 129 1.57 -19.23 -1.99
C ASN A 129 0.35 -18.79 -2.82
N ARG A 130 -0.37 -17.76 -2.37
CA ARG A 130 -1.50 -17.14 -3.09
C ARG A 130 -1.08 -16.06 -4.11
N GLY A 131 0.22 -15.89 -4.35
CA GLY A 131 0.75 -14.92 -5.31
C GLY A 131 1.29 -13.62 -4.70
N GLY A 132 1.42 -13.57 -3.37
CA GLY A 132 1.94 -12.42 -2.64
C GLY A 132 1.04 -11.18 -2.67
N PRO A 133 1.50 -10.07 -2.13
CA PRO A 133 0.81 -8.78 -2.23
C PRO A 133 0.96 -8.16 -3.61
#